data_d6390741b6d0029217a66561b3d7904a
#
_entry.id   d6390741b6d0029217a66561b3d7904a
#
_cell.length_a   1.000
_cell.length_b   1.000
_cell.length_c   1.000
_cell.angle_alpha   90.00
_cell.angle_beta   90.00
_cell.angle_gamma   90.00
#
_symmetry.space_group_name_H-M   'P 1'
#
loop_
_entity.id
_entity.type
_entity.pdbx_description
1 polymer ?
#
loop_
_entity_poly.entity_id
_entity_poly.type
_entity_poly.pdbx_seq_one_letter_code
_entity_poly.pdbx_strand_id
1 'polypeptide(L)'
;MKRLLIAVLSLVIFNIPAMADDDRPVSLDKMPKKAQEFIAKYFPGANIAIAKQERGVADKSYDVIFIDGNKVEFDRNGVWTNVDCKYTEVPEGIVPGEIAGYVKEHFKDVKIVQIEKEDRRYEVELSNGVDLKFNNSFKLLDVDL
;
A
#
# COMPACT_ATOMS: atom_id res chain seq x y z
N MET A 1 -7.69 65.60 24.24
CA MET A 1 -7.37 64.30 24.86
C MET A 1 -7.49 63.21 23.81
N LYS A 2 -6.40 62.78 23.21
CA LYS A 2 -6.39 61.72 22.21
C LYS A 2 -6.18 60.41 22.98
N ARG A 3 -7.18 59.56 23.02
CA ARG A 3 -7.07 58.20 23.57
C ARG A 3 -6.44 57.28 22.52
N LEU A 4 -5.21 56.89 22.77
CA LEU A 4 -4.51 55.93 21.95
C LEU A 4 -5.01 54.54 22.32
N LEU A 5 -5.80 53.92 21.44
CA LEU A 5 -6.19 52.50 21.55
C LEU A 5 -5.05 51.67 21.00
N ILE A 6 -4.27 51.09 21.90
CA ILE A 6 -3.29 50.09 21.54
C ILE A 6 -4.05 48.75 21.35
N ALA A 7 -4.26 48.38 20.09
CA ALA A 7 -4.73 47.05 19.75
C ALA A 7 -3.57 46.06 19.97
N VAL A 8 -3.62 45.31 21.04
CA VAL A 8 -2.72 44.17 21.26
C VAL A 8 -3.20 43.05 20.34
N LEU A 9 -2.53 42.90 19.20
CA LEU A 9 -2.72 41.79 18.30
C LEU A 9 -2.05 40.56 18.94
N SER A 10 -2.83 39.76 19.67
CA SER A 10 -2.39 38.47 20.20
C SER A 10 -2.12 37.53 19.03
N LEU A 11 -0.85 37.38 18.70
CA LEU A 11 -0.38 36.38 17.77
C LEU A 11 -0.53 35.02 18.43
N VAL A 12 -1.66 34.35 18.19
CA VAL A 12 -1.84 32.94 18.59
C VAL A 12 -0.97 32.11 17.67
N ILE A 13 0.24 31.78 18.14
CA ILE A 13 1.08 30.80 17.47
C ILE A 13 0.42 29.45 17.71
N PHE A 14 -0.34 28.96 16.74
CA PHE A 14 -0.71 27.57 16.69
C PHE A 14 0.57 26.76 16.51
N ASN A 15 1.11 26.19 17.59
CA ASN A 15 2.04 25.09 17.52
C ASN A 15 1.24 23.88 17.00
N ILE A 16 1.18 23.72 15.69
CA ILE A 16 0.83 22.46 15.09
C ILE A 16 2.04 21.56 15.36
N PRO A 17 1.91 20.47 16.15
CA PRO A 17 2.98 19.49 16.20
C PRO A 17 3.15 19.01 14.75
N ALA A 18 4.28 19.34 14.14
CA ALA A 18 4.70 18.66 12.94
C ALA A 18 4.86 17.20 13.35
N MET A 19 3.87 16.38 13.07
CA MET A 19 4.07 14.94 13.01
C MET A 19 5.14 14.77 11.93
N ALA A 20 6.35 14.50 12.37
CA ALA A 20 7.42 14.09 11.49
C ALA A 20 7.00 12.72 10.95
N ASP A 21 6.31 12.74 9.80
CA ASP A 21 6.17 11.59 8.97
C ASP A 21 7.60 11.26 8.56
N ASP A 22 8.15 10.18 9.08
CA ASP A 22 9.53 9.73 8.80
C ASP A 22 9.65 9.16 7.36
N ASP A 23 8.65 9.44 6.53
CA ASP A 23 8.60 9.07 5.12
C ASP A 23 9.60 9.90 4.32
N ARG A 24 10.51 9.20 3.66
CA ARG A 24 11.51 9.84 2.81
C ARG A 24 11.31 9.42 1.36
N PRO A 25 11.17 10.36 0.43
CA PRO A 25 11.22 10.04 -0.98
C PRO A 25 12.51 9.27 -1.29
N VAL A 26 12.39 8.22 -2.07
CA VAL A 26 13.51 7.41 -2.53
C VAL A 26 13.36 7.15 -4.02
N SER A 27 14.46 7.13 -4.76
CA SER A 27 14.40 6.69 -6.15
C SER A 27 14.35 5.16 -6.23
N LEU A 28 13.69 4.63 -7.25
CA LEU A 28 13.50 3.19 -7.43
C LEU A 28 14.84 2.42 -7.42
N ASP A 29 15.90 2.98 -8.02
CA ASP A 29 17.24 2.40 -8.06
C ASP A 29 17.92 2.29 -6.69
N LYS A 30 17.41 2.98 -5.67
CA LYS A 30 17.89 2.92 -4.28
C LYS A 30 17.09 1.94 -3.41
N MET A 31 16.01 1.41 -3.92
CA MET A 31 15.23 0.38 -3.24
C MET A 31 15.94 -0.98 -3.29
N PRO A 32 15.58 -1.93 -2.42
CA PRO A 32 16.08 -3.30 -2.51
C PRO A 32 15.87 -3.89 -3.90
N LYS A 33 16.85 -4.64 -4.39
CA LYS A 33 16.84 -5.19 -5.75
C LYS A 33 15.61 -6.04 -6.05
N LYS A 34 15.14 -6.82 -5.07
CA LYS A 34 13.92 -7.62 -5.20
C LYS A 34 12.69 -6.78 -5.50
N ALA A 35 12.56 -5.61 -4.86
CA ALA A 35 11.47 -4.68 -5.13
C ALA A 35 11.56 -4.10 -6.55
N GLN A 36 12.77 -3.73 -6.99
CA GLN A 36 12.99 -3.25 -8.36
C GLN A 36 12.60 -4.31 -9.40
N GLU A 37 13.02 -5.55 -9.20
CA GLU A 37 12.70 -6.69 -10.07
C GLU A 37 11.19 -6.99 -10.09
N PHE A 38 10.53 -6.90 -8.93
CA PHE A 38 9.09 -7.07 -8.81
C PHE A 38 8.32 -6.03 -9.63
N ILE A 39 8.68 -4.76 -9.49
CA ILE A 39 8.05 -3.66 -10.26
C ILE A 39 8.29 -3.85 -11.75
N ALA A 40 9.51 -4.19 -12.17
CA ALA A 40 9.84 -4.42 -13.58
C ALA A 40 9.05 -5.59 -14.17
N LYS A 41 8.82 -6.64 -13.39
CA LYS A 41 8.12 -7.86 -13.83
C LYS A 41 6.61 -7.66 -13.94
N TYR A 42 5.99 -7.09 -12.91
CA TYR A 42 4.53 -7.06 -12.77
C TYR A 42 3.89 -5.73 -13.16
N PHE A 43 4.68 -4.66 -13.21
CA PHE A 43 4.21 -3.32 -13.58
C PHE A 43 5.09 -2.72 -14.69
N PRO A 44 5.34 -3.46 -15.79
CA PRO A 44 6.19 -2.96 -16.87
C PRO A 44 5.58 -1.72 -17.51
N GLY A 45 6.39 -0.67 -17.67
CA GLY A 45 5.95 0.59 -18.27
C GLY A 45 5.03 1.44 -17.41
N ALA A 46 4.73 1.04 -16.17
CA ALA A 46 3.92 1.84 -15.27
C ALA A 46 4.68 3.10 -14.81
N ASN A 47 3.99 4.24 -14.81
CA ASN A 47 4.54 5.49 -14.36
C ASN A 47 4.43 5.61 -12.84
N ILE A 48 5.58 5.74 -12.17
CA ILE A 48 5.65 5.92 -10.72
C ILE A 48 5.41 7.38 -10.40
N ALA A 49 4.42 7.66 -9.53
CA ALA A 49 4.17 8.99 -8.99
C ALA A 49 5.17 9.32 -7.87
N ILE A 50 5.37 8.38 -6.96
CA ILE A 50 6.31 8.50 -5.85
C ILE A 50 6.74 7.11 -5.36
N ALA A 51 8.03 6.98 -5.03
CA ALA A 51 8.52 5.90 -4.19
C ALA A 51 9.04 6.50 -2.88
N LYS A 52 8.71 5.90 -1.76
CA LYS A 52 9.11 6.37 -0.44
C LYS A 52 9.59 5.24 0.45
N GLN A 53 10.51 5.59 1.35
CA GLN A 53 10.94 4.73 2.44
C GLN A 53 10.24 5.20 3.71
N GLU A 54 9.53 4.30 4.36
CA GLU A 54 8.96 4.50 5.69
C GLU A 54 9.90 3.91 6.74
N ARG A 55 10.02 4.61 7.87
CA ARG A 55 10.74 4.12 9.03
C ARG A 55 9.75 3.85 10.15
N GLY A 56 9.41 2.59 10.35
CA GLY A 56 8.70 2.14 11.54
C GLY A 56 9.61 2.09 12.77
N VAL A 57 9.02 1.87 13.94
CA VAL A 57 9.75 1.76 15.22
C VAL A 57 10.77 0.61 15.21
N ALA A 58 10.50 -0.45 14.47
CA ALA A 58 11.34 -1.66 14.42
C ALA A 58 11.93 -1.94 13.03
N ASP A 59 11.31 -1.49 11.95
CA ASP A 59 11.69 -1.88 10.59
C ASP A 59 11.50 -0.77 9.57
N LYS A 60 12.24 -0.89 8.47
CA LYS A 60 12.06 -0.08 7.27
C LYS A 60 11.09 -0.80 6.34
N SER A 61 10.24 -0.04 5.67
CA SER A 61 9.41 -0.51 4.57
C SER A 61 9.50 0.45 3.39
N TYR A 62 8.98 0.06 2.26
CA TYR A 62 9.00 0.87 1.04
C TYR A 62 7.64 0.83 0.38
N ASP A 63 7.19 1.99 -0.09
CA ASP A 63 5.97 2.15 -0.85
C ASP A 63 6.28 2.65 -2.25
N VAL A 64 5.64 2.08 -3.24
CA VAL A 64 5.63 2.57 -4.62
C VAL A 64 4.19 2.89 -5.00
N ILE A 65 3.93 4.15 -5.30
CA ILE A 65 2.61 4.63 -5.73
C ILE A 65 2.72 5.03 -7.19
N PHE A 66 1.83 4.48 -8.02
CA PHE A 66 1.77 4.76 -9.45
C PHE A 66 0.82 5.93 -9.73
N ILE A 67 0.96 6.54 -10.90
CA ILE A 67 0.12 7.68 -11.32
C ILE A 67 -1.37 7.31 -11.40
N ASP A 68 -1.69 6.04 -11.72
CA ASP A 68 -3.06 5.55 -11.73
C ASP A 68 -3.68 5.33 -10.34
N GLY A 69 -2.89 5.53 -9.27
CA GLY A 69 -3.30 5.37 -7.88
C GLY A 69 -3.06 3.97 -7.31
N ASN A 70 -2.61 3.01 -8.10
CA ASN A 70 -2.21 1.70 -7.61
C ASN A 70 -0.96 1.83 -6.71
N LYS A 71 -0.83 0.93 -5.74
CA LYS A 71 0.23 0.97 -4.73
C LYS A 71 0.79 -0.42 -4.48
N VAL A 72 2.10 -0.49 -4.28
CA VAL A 72 2.79 -1.71 -3.80
C VAL A 72 3.62 -1.36 -2.57
N GLU A 73 3.49 -2.16 -1.54
CA GLU A 73 4.29 -2.07 -0.32
C GLU A 73 5.27 -3.23 -0.24
N PHE A 74 6.47 -2.94 0.23
CA PHE A 74 7.55 -3.90 0.39
C PHE A 74 8.14 -3.81 1.80
N ASP A 75 8.58 -4.95 2.32
CA ASP A 75 9.37 -4.98 3.53
C ASP A 75 10.80 -4.45 3.29
N ARG A 76 11.60 -4.42 4.35
CA ARG A 76 13.01 -3.97 4.30
C ARG A 76 13.88 -4.76 3.32
N ASN A 77 13.51 -5.98 2.99
CA ASN A 77 14.26 -6.85 2.06
C ASN A 77 13.77 -6.73 0.62
N GLY A 78 12.73 -5.92 0.37
CA GLY A 78 12.12 -5.77 -0.94
C GLY A 78 11.14 -6.89 -1.29
N VAL A 79 10.66 -7.66 -0.30
CA VAL A 79 9.58 -8.62 -0.49
C VAL A 79 8.26 -7.88 -0.37
N TRP A 80 7.36 -8.05 -1.34
CA TRP A 80 6.06 -7.40 -1.30
C TRP A 80 5.21 -7.88 -0.11
N THR A 81 4.49 -6.96 0.50
CA THR A 81 3.58 -7.21 1.62
C THR A 81 2.14 -6.83 1.28
N ASN A 82 1.95 -5.84 0.42
CA ASN A 82 0.64 -5.41 -0.03
C ASN A 82 0.71 -4.95 -1.49
N VAL A 83 -0.26 -5.38 -2.29
CA VAL A 83 -0.46 -4.94 -3.67
C VAL A 83 -1.89 -4.45 -3.79
N ASP A 84 -2.08 -3.15 -3.86
CA ASP A 84 -3.37 -2.47 -3.96
C ASP A 84 -3.56 -1.93 -5.38
N CYS A 85 -4.44 -2.58 -6.12
CA CYS A 85 -4.79 -2.25 -7.50
C CYS A 85 -6.29 -1.98 -7.65
N LYS A 86 -6.88 -1.22 -6.72
CA LYS A 86 -8.33 -0.95 -6.68
C LYS A 86 -8.87 -0.28 -7.94
N TYR A 87 -8.02 0.39 -8.69
CA TYR A 87 -8.40 1.06 -9.94
C TYR A 87 -8.26 0.16 -11.17
N THR A 88 -7.63 -1.00 -11.03
CA THR A 88 -7.42 -1.97 -12.11
C THR A 88 -7.66 -3.38 -11.57
N GLU A 89 -6.67 -4.24 -11.57
CA GLU A 89 -6.66 -5.54 -10.87
C GLU A 89 -5.23 -5.92 -10.52
N VAL A 90 -5.07 -6.80 -9.54
CA VAL A 90 -3.75 -7.33 -9.19
C VAL A 90 -3.21 -8.13 -10.38
N PRO A 91 -1.99 -7.84 -10.87
CA PRO A 91 -1.40 -8.56 -11.98
C PRO A 91 -1.36 -10.07 -11.76
N GLU A 92 -1.60 -10.81 -12.83
CA GLU A 92 -1.52 -12.27 -12.80
C GLU A 92 -0.11 -12.74 -12.38
N GLY A 93 -0.08 -13.78 -11.55
CA GLY A 93 1.15 -14.36 -11.01
C GLY A 93 1.59 -13.82 -9.65
N ILE A 94 1.03 -12.69 -9.18
CA ILE A 94 1.26 -12.19 -7.81
C ILE A 94 0.44 -13.02 -6.81
N VAL A 95 -0.83 -13.26 -7.13
CA VAL A 95 -1.73 -14.05 -6.30
C VAL A 95 -1.35 -15.53 -6.40
N PRO A 96 -1.17 -16.25 -5.28
CA PRO A 96 -0.98 -17.70 -5.31
C PRO A 96 -2.06 -18.40 -6.13
N GLY A 97 -1.67 -19.40 -6.93
CA GLY A 97 -2.57 -20.07 -7.86
C GLY A 97 -3.79 -20.69 -7.19
N GLU A 98 -3.65 -21.22 -6.00
CA GLU A 98 -4.72 -21.81 -5.18
C GLU A 98 -5.76 -20.77 -4.77
N ILE A 99 -5.32 -19.56 -4.40
CA ILE A 99 -6.21 -18.45 -4.05
C ILE A 99 -6.93 -17.94 -5.30
N ALA A 100 -6.20 -17.73 -6.40
CA ALA A 100 -6.78 -17.30 -7.66
C ALA A 100 -7.80 -18.31 -8.19
N GLY A 101 -7.50 -19.59 -8.08
CA GLY A 101 -8.40 -20.69 -8.45
C GLY A 101 -9.67 -20.71 -7.59
N TYR A 102 -9.54 -20.52 -6.29
CA TYR A 102 -10.68 -20.43 -5.38
C TYR A 102 -11.63 -19.29 -5.77
N VAL A 103 -11.08 -18.11 -6.02
CA VAL A 103 -11.87 -16.94 -6.44
C VAL A 103 -12.59 -17.20 -7.75
N LYS A 104 -11.89 -17.75 -8.74
CA LYS A 104 -12.46 -18.07 -10.05
C LYS A 104 -13.60 -19.08 -9.96
N GLU A 105 -13.50 -20.06 -9.07
CA GLU A 105 -14.51 -21.10 -8.89
C GLU A 105 -15.75 -20.60 -8.15
N HIS A 106 -15.58 -19.76 -7.12
CA HIS A 106 -16.66 -19.36 -6.20
C HIS A 106 -17.25 -17.98 -6.48
N PHE A 107 -16.55 -17.12 -7.20
CA PHE A 107 -16.96 -15.75 -7.51
C PHE A 107 -16.86 -15.49 -9.01
N LYS A 108 -17.99 -15.45 -9.69
CA LYS A 108 -18.05 -15.16 -11.13
C LYS A 108 -17.93 -13.65 -11.38
N ASP A 109 -17.21 -13.30 -12.43
CA ASP A 109 -17.10 -11.92 -12.95
C ASP A 109 -16.56 -10.90 -11.94
N VAL A 110 -15.77 -11.36 -10.96
CA VAL A 110 -15.05 -10.51 -10.02
C VAL A 110 -13.55 -10.58 -10.25
N LYS A 111 -12.89 -9.46 -9.97
CA LYS A 111 -11.43 -9.33 -10.02
C LYS A 111 -10.86 -9.29 -8.61
N ILE A 112 -9.63 -9.76 -8.44
CA ILE A 112 -8.85 -9.51 -7.24
C ILE A 112 -8.21 -8.14 -7.40
N VAL A 113 -8.59 -7.19 -6.52
CA VAL A 113 -8.12 -5.81 -6.61
C VAL A 113 -7.08 -5.47 -5.55
N GLN A 114 -6.95 -6.28 -4.52
CA GLN A 114 -5.90 -6.14 -3.52
C GLN A 114 -5.50 -7.52 -2.99
N ILE A 115 -4.21 -7.66 -2.67
CA ILE A 115 -3.69 -8.80 -1.89
C ILE A 115 -2.70 -8.29 -0.87
N GLU A 116 -2.91 -8.70 0.38
CA GLU A 116 -1.99 -8.47 1.50
C GLU A 116 -1.43 -9.79 1.99
N LYS A 117 -0.15 -9.80 2.29
CA LYS A 117 0.56 -10.94 2.83
C LYS A 117 1.08 -10.60 4.22
N GLU A 118 0.53 -11.26 5.21
CA GLU A 118 1.03 -11.23 6.59
C GLU A 118 1.82 -12.52 6.91
N ASP A 119 2.46 -12.56 8.07
CA ASP A 119 3.30 -13.71 8.47
C ASP A 119 2.62 -15.07 8.38
N ARG A 120 1.32 -15.13 8.64
CA ARG A 120 0.55 -16.38 8.73
C ARG A 120 -0.71 -16.43 7.89
N ARG A 121 -0.96 -15.41 7.08
CA ARG A 121 -2.18 -15.33 6.27
C ARG A 121 -2.01 -14.48 5.03
N TYR A 122 -2.93 -14.72 4.10
CA TYR A 122 -3.18 -13.83 2.97
C TYR A 122 -4.60 -13.26 3.10
N GLU A 123 -4.75 -12.01 2.76
CA GLU A 123 -6.05 -11.36 2.64
C GLU A 123 -6.19 -10.82 1.22
N VAL A 124 -7.30 -11.13 0.54
CA VAL A 124 -7.60 -10.60 -0.78
C VAL A 124 -8.92 -9.86 -0.77
N GLU A 125 -8.94 -8.69 -1.39
CA GLU A 125 -10.16 -7.92 -1.63
C GLU A 125 -10.59 -8.13 -3.07
N LEU A 126 -11.88 -8.42 -3.25
CA LEU A 126 -12.51 -8.59 -4.55
C LEU A 126 -13.16 -7.28 -5.02
N SER A 127 -13.34 -7.15 -6.33
CA SER A 127 -13.94 -5.93 -6.94
C SER A 127 -15.38 -5.66 -6.52
N ASN A 128 -16.06 -6.63 -5.92
CA ASN A 128 -17.40 -6.49 -5.35
C ASN A 128 -17.40 -6.11 -3.85
N GLY A 129 -16.22 -5.87 -3.25
CA GLY A 129 -16.06 -5.50 -1.86
C GLY A 129 -15.99 -6.67 -0.87
N VAL A 130 -15.96 -7.90 -1.34
CA VAL A 130 -15.77 -9.09 -0.48
C VAL A 130 -14.30 -9.24 -0.13
N ASP A 131 -14.01 -9.49 1.14
CA ASP A 131 -12.67 -9.82 1.65
C ASP A 131 -12.59 -11.31 1.99
N LEU A 132 -11.53 -11.96 1.51
CA LEU A 132 -11.26 -13.37 1.77
C LEU A 132 -9.93 -13.51 2.52
N LYS A 133 -9.93 -14.28 3.60
CA LYS A 133 -8.73 -14.58 4.38
C LYS A 133 -8.34 -16.04 4.23
N PHE A 134 -7.07 -16.27 3.92
CA PHE A 134 -6.48 -17.60 3.74
C PHE A 134 -5.28 -17.78 4.67
N ASN A 135 -5.04 -19.02 5.12
CA ASN A 135 -3.79 -19.35 5.83
C ASN A 135 -2.63 -19.55 4.85
N ASN A 136 -1.44 -19.82 5.38
CA ASN A 136 -0.23 -20.07 4.56
C ASN A 136 -0.30 -21.34 3.70
N SER A 137 -1.24 -22.23 3.97
CA SER A 137 -1.54 -23.41 3.13
C SER A 137 -2.66 -23.13 2.14
N PHE A 138 -3.03 -21.86 1.96
CA PHE A 138 -4.06 -21.39 1.03
C PHE A 138 -5.47 -21.93 1.31
N LYS A 139 -5.74 -22.32 2.57
CA LYS A 139 -7.08 -22.70 3.01
C LYS A 139 -7.83 -21.45 3.48
N LEU A 140 -9.09 -21.35 3.05
CA LEU A 140 -9.98 -20.26 3.46
C LEU A 140 -10.22 -20.31 4.98
N LEU A 141 -10.05 -19.16 5.63
CA LEU A 141 -10.29 -18.97 7.05
C LEU A 141 -11.58 -18.16 7.31
N ASP A 142 -11.84 -17.15 6.48
CA ASP A 142 -12.90 -16.19 6.71
C ASP A 142 -13.36 -15.51 5.41
N VAL A 143 -14.61 -15.06 5.41
CA VAL A 143 -15.24 -14.29 4.32
C VAL A 143 -15.98 -13.12 4.95
N ASP A 144 -15.53 -11.90 4.66
CA ASP A 144 -16.23 -10.67 5.05
C ASP A 144 -16.96 -10.07 3.84
N LEU A 145 -18.24 -9.75 4.03
CA LEU A 145 -19.14 -9.23 2.99
C LEU A 145 -19.35 -7.71 3.13
#